data_fc5a36e0ae4a1ee34a959ff435f78899
#
_entry.id   fc5a36e0ae4a1ee34a959ff435f78899
#
_cell.length_a   1.000
_cell.length_b   1.000
_cell.length_c   1.000
_cell.angle_alpha   90.00
_cell.angle_beta   90.00
_cell.angle_gamma   90.00
#
_symmetry.space_group_name_H-M   'P 1'
#
loop_
_entity.id
_entity.type
_entity.pdbx_description
1 polymer ?
#
loop_
_entity_poly.entity_id
_entity_poly.type
_entity_poly.pdbx_seq_one_letter_code
_entity_poly.pdbx_strand_id
1 'polypeptide(L)'
;MAEIITSTGFICDIDESRLDDMEMLEDVVALDKGDGLVLPGLIRKLLGEKGKQELYDHVRAADWRVPMAACAAEISDIFNELKEAKK
;
A
#
# COMPACT_ATOMS: atom_id res chain seq x y z
N MET A 1 -1.45 -5.01 -15.70
CA MET A 1 -0.89 -4.52 -14.44
C MET A 1 -0.59 -3.03 -14.54
N ALA A 2 -0.76 -2.31 -13.47
CA ALA A 2 -0.52 -0.87 -13.45
C ALA A 2 0.76 -0.56 -12.68
N GLU A 3 1.69 0.15 -13.32
CA GLU A 3 2.88 0.65 -12.64
C GLU A 3 2.53 1.94 -11.90
N ILE A 4 2.82 1.98 -10.62
CA ILE A 4 2.54 3.12 -9.76
C ILE A 4 3.85 3.67 -9.21
N ILE A 5 3.98 4.99 -9.24
CA ILE A 5 5.12 5.69 -8.62
C ILE A 5 4.53 6.65 -7.60
N THR A 6 4.88 6.46 -6.33
CA THR A 6 4.36 7.32 -5.26
C THR A 6 5.12 8.63 -5.18
N SER A 7 4.63 9.57 -4.37
CA SER A 7 5.27 10.88 -4.20
C SER A 7 6.67 10.80 -3.62
N THR A 8 7.01 9.71 -2.93
CA THR A 8 8.35 9.50 -2.39
C THR A 8 9.26 8.73 -3.33
N GLY A 9 8.77 8.36 -4.52
CA GLY A 9 9.55 7.64 -5.51
C GLY A 9 9.50 6.12 -5.39
N PHE A 10 8.63 5.57 -4.54
CA PHE A 10 8.44 4.12 -4.48
C PHE A 10 7.74 3.66 -5.75
N ILE A 11 8.31 2.66 -6.42
CA ILE A 11 7.76 2.11 -7.66
C ILE A 11 7.22 0.72 -7.40
N CYS A 12 5.98 0.46 -7.82
CA CYS A 12 5.39 -0.86 -7.68
C CYS A 12 4.47 -1.16 -8.85
N ASP A 13 4.26 -2.45 -9.11
CA ASP A 13 3.29 -2.92 -10.09
C ASP A 13 2.10 -3.50 -9.34
N ILE A 14 0.91 -3.02 -9.68
CA ILE A 14 -0.32 -3.46 -9.04
C ILE A 14 -1.11 -4.33 -10.04
N ASP A 15 -1.42 -5.54 -9.61
CA ASP A 15 -2.35 -6.39 -10.34
C ASP A 15 -3.76 -5.89 -10.01
N GLU A 16 -4.38 -5.27 -10.99
CA GLU A 16 -5.68 -4.63 -10.79
C GLU A 16 -6.78 -5.60 -10.37
N SER A 17 -6.63 -6.88 -10.69
CA SER A 17 -7.61 -7.88 -10.26
C SER A 17 -7.65 -8.02 -8.73
N ARG A 18 -6.57 -7.66 -8.04
CA ARG A 18 -6.54 -7.69 -6.57
C ARG A 18 -7.42 -6.62 -5.95
N LEU A 19 -7.77 -5.59 -6.73
CA LEU A 19 -8.65 -4.52 -6.25
C LEU A 19 -10.11 -4.97 -6.22
N ASP A 20 -10.46 -6.00 -6.96
CA ASP A 20 -11.79 -6.58 -6.96
C ASP A 20 -11.86 -7.67 -5.89
N ASP A 21 -11.74 -7.24 -4.64
CA ASP A 21 -11.62 -8.12 -3.48
C ASP A 21 -12.36 -7.48 -2.31
N MET A 22 -13.43 -8.12 -1.88
CA MET A 22 -14.25 -7.60 -0.78
C MET A 22 -13.46 -7.52 0.52
N GLU A 23 -12.57 -8.48 0.78
CA GLU A 23 -11.75 -8.44 2.00
C GLU A 23 -10.77 -7.29 1.98
N MET A 24 -10.24 -6.95 0.81
CA MET A 24 -9.39 -5.76 0.68
C MET A 24 -10.19 -4.49 0.95
N LEU A 25 -11.42 -4.42 0.44
CA LEU A 25 -12.29 -3.28 0.69
C LEU A 25 -12.58 -3.13 2.18
N GLU A 26 -12.83 -4.22 2.88
CA GLU A 26 -13.04 -4.20 4.33
C GLU A 26 -11.82 -3.64 5.06
N ASP A 27 -10.63 -4.03 4.64
CA ASP A 27 -9.40 -3.53 5.24
C ASP A 27 -9.22 -2.03 4.98
N VAL A 28 -9.54 -1.57 3.77
CA VAL A 28 -9.45 -0.14 3.43
C VAL A 28 -10.42 0.68 4.28
N VAL A 29 -11.64 0.20 4.46
CA VAL A 29 -12.64 0.87 5.29
C VAL A 29 -12.18 0.92 6.74
N ALA A 30 -11.65 -0.19 7.26
CA ALA A 30 -11.14 -0.24 8.63
C ALA A 30 -9.98 0.72 8.84
N LEU A 31 -9.05 0.78 7.88
CA LEU A 31 -7.92 1.70 7.94
C LEU A 31 -8.38 3.15 7.95
N ASP A 32 -9.36 3.47 7.10
CA ASP A 32 -9.93 4.81 7.03
C ASP A 32 -10.57 5.23 8.35
N LYS A 33 -11.09 4.27 9.11
CA LYS A 33 -11.66 4.52 10.44
C LYS A 33 -10.62 4.54 11.55
N GLY A 34 -9.35 4.39 11.20
CA GLY A 34 -8.26 4.48 12.16
C GLY A 34 -7.72 3.15 12.68
N ASP A 35 -8.18 2.03 12.13
CA ASP A 35 -7.67 0.72 12.55
C ASP A 35 -6.38 0.37 11.80
N GLY A 36 -5.26 0.80 12.35
CA GLY A 36 -3.95 0.54 11.76
C GLY A 36 -3.51 -0.92 11.80
N LEU A 37 -4.21 -1.76 12.56
CA LEU A 37 -3.85 -3.18 12.70
C LEU A 37 -4.12 -3.96 11.41
N VAL A 38 -4.96 -3.44 10.52
CA VAL A 38 -5.24 -4.10 9.24
C VAL A 38 -4.13 -3.83 8.21
N LEU A 39 -3.25 -2.86 8.47
CA LEU A 39 -2.28 -2.39 7.50
C LEU A 39 -1.33 -3.49 6.97
N PRO A 40 -0.72 -4.33 7.81
CA PRO A 40 0.18 -5.36 7.28
C PRO A 40 -0.50 -6.31 6.31
N GLY A 41 -1.70 -6.77 6.62
CA GLY A 41 -2.47 -7.64 5.75
C GLY A 41 -2.88 -6.96 4.46
N LEU A 42 -3.26 -5.69 4.54
CA LEU A 42 -3.63 -4.91 3.37
C LEU A 42 -2.43 -4.74 2.44
N ILE A 43 -1.26 -4.44 2.97
CA ILE A 43 -0.04 -4.30 2.17
C ILE A 43 0.26 -5.60 1.44
N ARG A 44 0.15 -6.73 2.15
CA ARG A 44 0.40 -8.05 1.56
C ARG A 44 -0.59 -8.36 0.43
N LYS A 45 -1.86 -8.06 0.63
CA LYS A 45 -2.90 -8.29 -0.38
C LYS A 45 -2.66 -7.43 -1.62
N LEU A 46 -2.23 -6.20 -1.42
CA LEU A 46 -2.04 -5.25 -2.51
C LEU A 46 -0.75 -5.49 -3.28
N LEU A 47 0.35 -5.70 -2.58
CA LEU A 47 1.70 -5.75 -3.17
C LEU A 47 2.29 -7.16 -3.28
N GLY A 48 1.76 -8.13 -2.56
CA GLY A 48 2.38 -9.44 -2.41
C GLY A 48 3.53 -9.40 -1.42
N GLU A 49 4.09 -10.54 -1.09
CA GLU A 49 5.19 -10.62 -0.11
C GLU A 49 6.43 -9.85 -0.56
N LYS A 50 6.80 -10.00 -1.82
CA LYS A 50 7.97 -9.31 -2.36
C LYS A 50 7.76 -7.79 -2.34
N GLY A 51 6.63 -7.34 -2.83
CA GLY A 51 6.31 -5.90 -2.85
C GLY A 51 6.23 -5.31 -1.45
N LYS A 52 5.70 -6.07 -0.49
CA LYS A 52 5.65 -5.65 0.91
C LYS A 52 7.06 -5.41 1.44
N GLN A 53 7.97 -6.35 1.18
CA GLN A 53 9.35 -6.22 1.64
C GLN A 53 10.04 -5.01 0.99
N GLU A 54 9.80 -4.80 -0.30
CA GLU A 54 10.35 -3.66 -1.02
C GLU A 54 9.83 -2.34 -0.43
N LEU A 55 8.55 -2.29 -0.08
CA LEU A 55 7.96 -1.11 0.55
C LEU A 55 8.61 -0.86 1.91
N TYR A 56 8.74 -1.89 2.72
CA TYR A 56 9.35 -1.76 4.05
C TYR A 56 10.77 -1.24 3.94
N ASP A 57 11.55 -1.76 2.99
CA ASP A 57 12.92 -1.30 2.78
C ASP A 57 12.97 0.16 2.31
N HIS A 58 12.01 0.56 1.48
CA HIS A 58 11.91 1.92 0.96
C HIS A 58 11.65 2.95 2.08
N VAL A 59 10.80 2.62 3.03
CA VAL A 59 10.42 3.56 4.10
C VAL A 59 11.24 3.38 5.38
N ARG A 60 12.14 2.40 5.40
CA ARG A 60 12.90 2.05 6.61
C ARG A 60 13.69 3.25 7.13
N ALA A 61 13.55 3.50 8.44
CA ALA A 61 14.26 4.59 9.09
C ALA A 61 15.72 4.22 9.37
N ALA A 62 16.53 5.22 9.74
CA ALA A 62 17.93 5.02 10.05
C ALA A 62 18.16 4.05 11.22
N ASP A 63 17.18 3.94 12.12
CA ASP A 63 17.24 3.02 13.26
C ASP A 63 16.66 1.63 12.95
N TRP A 64 16.49 1.31 11.67
CA TRP A 64 15.99 0.03 11.16
C TRP A 64 14.50 -0.23 11.37
N ARG A 65 13.79 0.67 12.03
CA ARG A 65 12.33 0.53 12.15
C ARG A 65 11.66 0.83 10.80
N VAL A 66 10.51 0.21 10.59
CA VAL A 66 9.63 0.52 9.47
C VAL A 66 8.49 1.37 10.05
N PRO A 67 8.48 2.70 9.83
CA PRO A 67 7.46 3.56 10.43
C PRO A 67 6.06 3.24 9.90
N MET A 68 5.11 3.04 10.82
CA MET A 68 3.73 2.73 10.45
C MET A 68 3.08 3.86 9.65
N ALA A 69 3.32 5.10 10.06
CA ALA A 69 2.75 6.26 9.38
C ALA A 69 3.27 6.39 7.94
N ALA A 70 4.54 6.06 7.72
CA ALA A 70 5.12 6.08 6.38
C ALA A 70 4.49 5.03 5.48
N CYS A 71 4.25 3.83 6.02
CA CYS A 71 3.57 2.77 5.27
C CYS A 71 2.15 3.18 4.92
N ALA A 72 1.42 3.74 5.87
CA ALA A 72 0.05 4.20 5.63
C ALA A 72 0.00 5.29 4.56
N ALA A 73 0.94 6.22 4.59
CA ALA A 73 1.03 7.29 3.59
C ALA A 73 1.30 6.73 2.19
N GLU A 74 2.20 5.73 2.08
CA GLU A 74 2.49 5.10 0.80
C GLU A 74 1.26 4.36 0.24
N ILE A 75 0.54 3.64 1.09
CA ILE A 75 -0.67 2.94 0.66
C ILE A 75 -1.73 3.94 0.19
N SER A 76 -1.89 5.04 0.90
CA SER A 76 -2.81 6.10 0.50
C SER A 76 -2.44 6.68 -0.87
N ASP A 77 -1.15 6.94 -1.08
CA ASP A 77 -0.63 7.42 -2.37
C ASP A 77 -0.93 6.41 -3.49
N ILE A 78 -0.70 5.13 -3.24
CA ILE A 78 -0.93 4.09 -4.24
C ILE A 78 -2.41 4.08 -4.67
N PHE A 79 -3.32 4.14 -3.70
CA PHE A 79 -4.75 4.16 -4.03
C PHE A 79 -5.13 5.43 -4.78
N ASN A 80 -4.57 6.57 -4.43
CA ASN A 80 -4.82 7.82 -5.14
C ASN A 80 -4.34 7.74 -6.58
N GLU A 81 -3.16 7.18 -6.82
CA GLU A 81 -2.62 7.01 -8.17
C GLU A 81 -3.46 6.03 -9.00
N LEU A 82 -3.93 4.95 -8.38
CA LEU A 82 -4.81 4.00 -9.06
C LEU A 82 -6.13 4.65 -9.46
N LYS A 83 -6.65 5.52 -8.61
CA LYS A 83 -7.88 6.27 -8.87
C LYS A 83 -7.69 7.21 -10.06
N GLU A 84 -6.56 7.90 -10.12
CA GLU A 84 -6.23 8.79 -11.24
C GLU A 84 -6.07 8.02 -12.54
N ALA A 85 -5.43 6.85 -12.49
CA ALA A 85 -5.18 6.02 -13.67
C ALA A 85 -6.47 5.51 -14.32
N LYS A 86 -7.58 5.47 -13.57
CA LYS A 86 -8.86 4.96 -14.07
C LYS A 86 -9.75 6.04 -14.69
N LYS A 87 -9.32 7.26 -14.70
CA LYS A 87 -10.11 8.36 -15.29
C LYS A 87 -10.05 8.38 -16.80
#